data_7d9887a33df59258aed71c0085f9efec
#
_entry.id   7d9887a33df59258aed71c0085f9efec
#
_cell.length_a   1.000
_cell.length_b   1.000
_cell.length_c   1.000
_cell.angle_alpha   90.00
_cell.angle_beta   90.00
_cell.angle_gamma   90.00
#
_symmetry.space_group_name_H-M   'P 1'
#
loop_
_entity.id
_entity.type
_entity.pdbx_description
1 polymer ?
#
loop_
_entity_poly.entity_id
_entity_poly.type
_entity_poly.pdbx_seq_one_letter_code
_entity_poly.pdbx_strand_id
1 'polypeptide(L)'
;MIFILAGYDTVATALSFALYYLAMSPECMKKAQAEVDNILNGKPPDYESVQDMTYLEMCINESLRLFPPGPTINRVAKNDAQVNGVTIPKGVSVTFPVVGIQIDNNL
;
A
#
# COMPACT_ATOMS: atom_id res chain seq x y z
N MET A 1 17.36 -13.11 -9.67
CA MET A 1 17.68 -12.22 -8.53
C MET A 1 16.66 -11.09 -8.35
N ILE A 2 16.25 -10.34 -9.39
CA ILE A 2 15.31 -9.22 -9.30
C ILE A 2 13.92 -9.63 -8.76
N PHE A 3 13.40 -10.80 -9.13
CA PHE A 3 12.10 -11.29 -8.63
C PHE A 3 12.11 -11.61 -7.13
N ILE A 4 13.25 -12.09 -6.59
CA ILE A 4 13.39 -12.34 -5.17
C ILE A 4 13.38 -11.02 -4.39
N LEU A 5 14.14 -10.03 -4.85
CA LEU A 5 14.16 -8.70 -4.22
C LEU A 5 12.78 -8.03 -4.29
N ALA A 6 12.16 -8.03 -5.48
CA ALA A 6 10.86 -7.40 -5.67
C ALA A 6 9.74 -8.04 -4.83
N GLY A 7 9.74 -9.38 -4.69
CA GLY A 7 8.71 -10.09 -3.94
C GLY A 7 8.97 -10.21 -2.44
N TYR A 8 10.24 -10.13 -2.00
CA TYR A 8 10.59 -10.27 -0.60
C TYR A 8 10.51 -8.96 0.18
N ASP A 9 11.27 -7.95 -0.24
CA ASP A 9 11.40 -6.70 0.52
C ASP A 9 10.09 -5.91 0.56
N THR A 10 9.34 -5.87 -0.53
CA THR A 10 8.08 -5.13 -0.59
C THR A 10 7.01 -5.75 0.30
N VAL A 11 6.86 -7.09 0.25
CA VAL A 11 5.89 -7.82 1.08
C VAL A 11 6.29 -7.76 2.55
N ALA A 12 7.56 -7.97 2.88
CA ALA A 12 8.05 -7.88 4.26
C ALA A 12 7.84 -6.49 4.85
N THR A 13 8.10 -5.44 4.09
CA THR A 13 7.86 -4.05 4.50
C THR A 13 6.37 -3.79 4.73
N ALA A 14 5.51 -4.17 3.78
CA ALA A 14 4.06 -4.00 3.88
C ALA A 14 3.49 -4.70 5.12
N LEU A 15 3.87 -5.97 5.35
CA LEU A 15 3.43 -6.73 6.52
C LEU A 15 3.94 -6.12 7.83
N SER A 16 5.20 -5.68 7.88
CA SER A 16 5.78 -5.08 9.08
C SER A 16 5.03 -3.81 9.50
N PHE A 17 4.72 -2.93 8.54
CA PHE A 17 3.96 -1.71 8.84
C PHE A 17 2.48 -1.98 9.12
N ALA A 18 1.84 -2.93 8.45
CA ALA A 18 0.47 -3.32 8.77
C ALA A 18 0.36 -3.83 10.23
N LEU A 19 1.27 -4.71 10.64
CA LEU A 19 1.32 -5.21 12.02
C LEU A 19 1.66 -4.11 13.03
N TYR A 20 2.58 -3.21 12.67
CA TYR A 20 2.93 -2.06 13.52
C TYR A 20 1.72 -1.15 13.77
N TYR A 21 0.99 -0.74 12.72
CA TYR A 21 -0.16 0.14 12.85
C TYR A 21 -1.32 -0.54 13.58
N LEU A 22 -1.56 -1.83 13.36
CA LEU A 22 -2.54 -2.60 14.12
C LEU A 22 -2.16 -2.67 15.60
N ALA A 23 -0.89 -2.89 15.93
CA ALA A 23 -0.40 -2.91 17.31
C ALA A 23 -0.54 -1.55 18.01
N MET A 24 -0.37 -0.45 17.27
CA MET A 24 -0.56 0.91 17.77
C MET A 24 -2.03 1.31 17.92
N SER A 25 -2.96 0.54 17.34
CA SER A 25 -4.39 0.82 17.32
C SER A 25 -5.20 -0.37 17.88
N PRO A 26 -5.28 -0.51 19.23
CA PRO A 26 -5.91 -1.69 19.85
C PRO A 26 -7.36 -1.95 19.43
N GLU A 27 -8.12 -0.90 19.14
CA GLU A 27 -9.50 -1.02 18.66
C GLU A 27 -9.57 -1.62 17.24
N CYS A 28 -8.67 -1.19 16.36
CA CYS A 28 -8.57 -1.77 15.01
C CYS A 28 -8.08 -3.22 15.06
N MET A 29 -7.11 -3.51 15.93
CA MET A 29 -6.61 -4.87 16.14
C MET A 29 -7.74 -5.82 16.60
N LYS A 30 -8.54 -5.40 17.60
CA LYS A 30 -9.66 -6.21 18.09
C LYS A 30 -10.70 -6.49 17.00
N LYS A 31 -11.04 -5.49 16.18
CA LYS A 31 -11.98 -5.65 15.07
C LYS A 31 -11.44 -6.61 14.01
N ALA A 32 -10.17 -6.45 13.62
CA ALA A 32 -9.53 -7.34 12.66
C ALA A 32 -9.47 -8.79 13.18
N GLN A 33 -9.11 -8.99 14.46
CA GLN A 33 -9.11 -10.30 15.09
C GLN A 33 -10.52 -10.93 15.11
N ALA A 34 -11.53 -10.14 15.49
CA ALA A 34 -12.91 -10.63 15.51
C ALA A 34 -13.42 -11.05 14.12
N GLU A 35 -13.06 -10.29 13.06
CA GLU A 35 -13.38 -10.68 11.69
C GLU A 35 -12.72 -12.00 11.32
N VAL A 36 -11.40 -12.12 11.54
CA VAL A 36 -10.63 -13.34 11.25
C VAL A 36 -11.20 -14.54 12.00
N ASP A 37 -11.46 -14.41 13.30
CA ASP A 37 -12.01 -15.48 14.13
C ASP A 37 -13.39 -15.93 13.65
N ASN A 38 -14.25 -14.98 13.27
CA ASN A 38 -15.61 -15.28 12.77
C ASN A 38 -15.58 -15.98 11.41
N ILE A 39 -14.70 -15.53 10.49
CA ILE A 39 -14.62 -16.11 9.16
C ILE A 39 -13.98 -17.50 9.20
N LEU A 40 -12.85 -17.64 9.91
CA LEU A 40 -12.13 -18.91 9.95
C LEU A 40 -12.81 -19.95 10.85
N ASN A 41 -13.43 -19.53 11.94
CA ASN A 41 -14.08 -20.39 12.91
C ASN A 41 -13.22 -21.61 13.30
N GLY A 42 -11.93 -21.37 13.56
CA GLY A 42 -10.93 -22.39 13.93
C GLY A 42 -10.40 -23.25 12.77
N LYS A 43 -10.77 -22.96 11.52
CA LYS A 43 -10.23 -23.64 10.33
C LYS A 43 -9.00 -22.91 9.79
N PRO A 44 -8.10 -23.59 9.08
CA PRO A 44 -7.03 -22.93 8.35
C PRO A 44 -7.61 -22.03 7.23
N PRO A 45 -6.95 -20.88 6.92
CA PRO A 45 -7.41 -20.01 5.86
C PRO A 45 -7.28 -20.69 4.48
N ASP A 46 -8.27 -20.46 3.63
CA ASP A 46 -8.27 -20.78 2.21
C ASP A 46 -8.47 -19.51 1.36
N TYR A 47 -8.48 -19.66 0.05
CA TYR A 47 -8.60 -18.52 -0.85
C TYR A 47 -9.90 -17.75 -0.66
N GLU A 48 -11.01 -18.44 -0.48
CA GLU A 48 -12.34 -17.85 -0.34
C GLU A 48 -12.45 -17.09 0.99
N SER A 49 -12.07 -17.72 2.11
CA SER A 49 -12.12 -17.10 3.43
C SER A 49 -11.22 -15.84 3.53
N VAL A 50 -10.07 -15.82 2.84
CA VAL A 50 -9.21 -14.63 2.82
C VAL A 50 -9.88 -13.47 2.05
N GLN A 51 -10.62 -13.76 0.97
CA GLN A 51 -11.35 -12.72 0.22
C GLN A 51 -12.49 -12.08 1.03
N ASP A 52 -13.03 -12.78 2.01
CA ASP A 52 -14.11 -12.29 2.87
C ASP A 52 -13.61 -11.36 4.00
N MET A 53 -12.28 -11.28 4.23
CA MET A 53 -11.67 -10.46 5.30
C MET A 53 -11.58 -8.98 4.92
N THR A 54 -12.71 -8.34 4.73
CA THR A 54 -12.81 -6.96 4.20
C THR A 54 -12.24 -5.90 5.14
N TYR A 55 -12.41 -6.05 6.46
CA TYR A 55 -11.87 -5.09 7.42
C TYR A 55 -10.35 -5.19 7.52
N LEU A 56 -9.81 -6.39 7.51
CA LEU A 56 -8.37 -6.62 7.49
C LEU A 56 -7.74 -6.04 6.20
N GLU A 57 -8.40 -6.20 5.06
CA GLU A 57 -7.99 -5.57 3.80
C GLU A 57 -7.96 -4.05 3.91
N MET A 58 -8.98 -3.42 4.48
CA MET A 58 -8.99 -1.97 4.72
C MET A 58 -7.82 -1.51 5.61
N CYS A 59 -7.50 -2.27 6.66
CA CYS A 59 -6.35 -1.97 7.53
C CYS A 59 -5.02 -2.06 6.77
N ILE A 60 -4.85 -3.06 5.90
CA ILE A 60 -3.66 -3.21 5.06
C ILE A 60 -3.55 -2.05 4.08
N ASN A 61 -4.64 -1.70 3.40
CA ASN A 61 -4.68 -0.60 2.44
C ASN A 61 -4.36 0.74 3.10
N GLU A 62 -4.88 0.99 4.31
CA GLU A 62 -4.55 2.20 5.07
C GLU A 62 -3.08 2.23 5.51
N SER A 63 -2.53 1.10 5.91
CA SER A 63 -1.09 0.99 6.20
C SER A 63 -0.23 1.30 4.97
N LEU A 64 -0.60 0.80 3.79
CA LEU A 64 0.08 1.08 2.53
C LEU A 64 -0.07 2.54 2.09
N ARG A 65 -1.19 3.18 2.42
CA ARG A 65 -1.38 4.62 2.18
C ARG A 65 -0.43 5.44 3.04
N LEU A 66 -0.28 5.10 4.31
CA LEU A 66 0.58 5.83 5.25
C LEU A 66 2.07 5.56 5.02
N PHE A 67 2.42 4.33 4.67
CA PHE A 67 3.79 3.91 4.42
C PHE A 67 3.90 2.95 3.23
N PRO A 68 3.88 3.46 1.99
CA PRO A 68 4.07 2.63 0.82
C PRO A 68 5.53 2.13 0.71
N PRO A 69 5.76 0.88 0.28
CA PRO A 69 7.12 0.35 0.07
C PRO A 69 7.95 1.13 -0.97
N GLY A 70 7.26 1.86 -1.87
CA GLY A 70 7.87 2.74 -2.88
C GLY A 70 7.46 4.19 -2.66
N PRO A 71 8.26 5.02 -1.98
CA PRO A 71 7.88 6.41 -1.63
C PRO A 71 7.78 7.35 -2.84
N THR A 72 8.37 6.97 -3.96
CA THR A 72 8.35 7.76 -5.21
C THR A 72 8.17 6.86 -6.42
N ILE A 73 7.53 7.42 -7.46
CA ILE A 73 7.39 6.79 -8.78
C ILE A 73 7.98 7.72 -9.82
N ASN A 74 8.81 7.19 -10.72
CA ASN A 74 9.44 7.96 -11.78
C ASN A 74 8.89 7.57 -13.16
N ARG A 75 8.74 8.55 -14.03
CA ARG A 75 8.39 8.36 -15.44
C ARG A 75 9.27 9.27 -16.32
N VAL A 76 9.67 8.76 -17.47
CA VAL A 76 10.41 9.54 -18.45
C VAL A 76 9.47 9.96 -19.58
N ALA A 77 9.47 11.24 -19.91
CA ALA A 77 8.64 11.78 -20.98
C ALA A 77 9.12 11.22 -22.34
N LYS A 78 8.24 10.51 -23.04
CA LYS A 78 8.54 9.97 -24.39
C LYS A 78 8.60 11.05 -25.46
N ASN A 79 7.76 12.07 -25.32
CA ASN A 79 7.65 13.24 -26.20
C ASN A 79 7.49 14.48 -25.33
N ASP A 80 7.62 15.66 -25.94
CA ASP A 80 7.25 16.91 -25.28
C ASP A 80 5.77 16.84 -24.86
N ALA A 81 5.49 17.23 -23.63
CA ALA A 81 4.14 17.23 -23.08
C ALA A 81 3.85 18.56 -22.38
N GLN A 82 2.59 18.98 -22.42
CA GLN A 82 2.12 20.13 -21.61
C GLN A 82 1.12 19.65 -20.57
N VAL A 83 1.38 19.99 -19.30
CA VAL A 83 0.51 19.68 -18.18
C VAL A 83 0.28 20.95 -17.36
N ASN A 84 -0.95 21.43 -17.29
CA ASN A 84 -1.34 22.61 -16.54
C ASN A 84 -0.44 23.85 -16.83
N GLY A 85 -0.10 24.08 -18.10
CA GLY A 85 0.74 25.21 -18.52
C GLY A 85 2.25 24.99 -18.35
N VAL A 86 2.68 23.88 -17.80
CA VAL A 86 4.10 23.51 -17.68
C VAL A 86 4.50 22.62 -18.84
N THR A 87 5.56 23.01 -19.57
CA THR A 87 6.13 22.19 -20.65
C THR A 87 7.15 21.23 -20.08
N ILE A 88 6.94 19.93 -20.34
CA ILE A 88 7.85 18.85 -19.97
C ILE A 88 8.53 18.36 -21.25
N PRO A 89 9.82 18.67 -21.47
CA PRO A 89 10.53 18.21 -22.66
C PRO A 89 10.72 16.69 -22.69
N LYS A 90 10.81 16.14 -23.89
CA LYS A 90 11.20 14.75 -24.13
C LYS A 90 12.49 14.39 -23.37
N GLY A 91 12.49 13.23 -22.73
CA GLY A 91 13.63 12.70 -21.99
C GLY A 91 13.74 13.18 -20.55
N VAL A 92 12.91 14.14 -20.12
CA VAL A 92 12.86 14.58 -18.71
C VAL A 92 12.25 13.50 -17.85
N SER A 93 12.90 13.22 -16.71
CA SER A 93 12.36 12.33 -15.67
C SER A 93 11.45 13.13 -14.73
N VAL A 94 10.20 12.70 -14.62
CA VAL A 94 9.21 13.26 -13.71
C VAL A 94 9.07 12.32 -12.53
N THR A 95 9.25 12.85 -11.32
CA THR A 95 9.12 12.13 -10.06
C THR A 95 7.80 12.47 -9.39
N PHE A 96 7.03 11.45 -9.03
CA PHE A 96 5.79 11.57 -8.27
C PHE A 96 6.06 11.20 -6.81
N PRO A 97 5.91 12.13 -5.86
CA PRO A 97 6.11 11.87 -4.43
C PRO A 97 4.86 11.18 -3.86
N VAL A 98 4.79 9.85 -3.97
CA VAL A 98 3.62 9.05 -3.57
C VAL A 98 3.20 9.34 -2.13
N VAL A 99 4.15 9.32 -1.20
CA VAL A 99 3.88 9.62 0.22
C VAL A 99 3.28 11.01 0.38
N GLY A 100 3.88 12.03 -0.27
CA GLY A 100 3.36 13.40 -0.18
C GLY A 100 1.92 13.51 -0.67
N ILE A 101 1.61 12.88 -1.81
CA ILE A 101 0.25 12.89 -2.38
C ILE A 101 -0.75 12.16 -1.46
N GLN A 102 -0.35 11.04 -0.87
CA GLN A 102 -1.24 10.22 -0.03
C GLN A 102 -1.51 10.81 1.35
N ILE A 103 -0.66 11.71 1.85
CA ILE A 103 -0.80 12.32 3.18
C ILE A 103 -1.35 13.76 3.09
N ASP A 104 -1.30 14.38 1.91
CA ASP A 104 -1.77 15.76 1.74
C ASP A 104 -3.30 15.82 1.83
N ASN A 105 -3.78 16.53 2.87
CA ASN A 105 -5.21 16.71 3.12
C ASN A 105 -5.86 17.73 2.16
N ASN A 106 -5.09 18.36 1.26
CA ASN A 106 -5.59 19.34 0.29
C ASN A 106 -5.81 18.74 -1.11
N LEU A 107 -5.51 17.46 -1.29
CA LEU A 107 -5.74 16.68 -2.50
C LEU A 107 -6.89 15.70 -2.28
#